data_6e1e55cccef2df48e8b5afb9a3b0cdbc
#
_entry.id   6e1e55cccef2df48e8b5afb9a3b0cdbc
#
_cell.length_a   1.000
_cell.length_b   1.000
_cell.length_c   1.000
_cell.angle_alpha   90.00
_cell.angle_beta   90.00
_cell.angle_gamma   90.00
#
_symmetry.space_group_name_H-M   'P 1'
#
loop_
_entity.id
_entity.type
_entity.pdbx_description
1 polymer ?
#
loop_
_entity_poly.entity_id
_entity_poly.type
_entity_poly.pdbx_seq_one_letter_code
_entity_poly.pdbx_strand_id
1 'polypeptide(L)'
;MFQQLAPALLTRVPEMKWLAVLGVVVVALLTWGFWWVEPAVKQPVEYPHKTHVEQLKLPCTSCHQRVEKDAVAGRPPTALCLACHSGGETESNEVKKIRAFGEKGQEIPWKRVWRLPPHVFFPHRTHVVVAKLKCQTCHGAMETLDRPPARALKTLTMNDCIGCHEQWEGPKEKGTGVVKIAARRVSTDCNACHR
;
A
#
# COMPACT_ATOMS: atom_id res chain seq x y z
N MET A 1 -38.62 -62.88 38.86
CA MET A 1 -38.38 -61.52 39.42
C MET A 1 -37.23 -60.91 38.67
N PHE A 2 -37.50 -60.34 37.48
CA PHE A 2 -36.49 -59.69 36.62
C PHE A 2 -36.77 -58.18 36.66
N GLN A 3 -35.89 -57.48 37.33
CA GLN A 3 -35.96 -56.01 37.49
C GLN A 3 -35.29 -55.39 36.25
N GLN A 4 -36.08 -54.67 35.46
CA GLN A 4 -35.62 -53.96 34.28
C GLN A 4 -34.70 -52.80 34.70
N LEU A 5 -33.47 -52.84 34.31
CA LEU A 5 -32.56 -51.70 34.31
C LEU A 5 -32.83 -50.88 33.04
N ALA A 6 -33.53 -49.76 33.20
CA ALA A 6 -33.75 -48.79 32.13
C ALA A 6 -32.45 -48.05 31.82
N PRO A 7 -32.13 -47.78 30.56
CA PRO A 7 -30.94 -47.03 30.21
C PRO A 7 -31.17 -45.53 30.40
N ALA A 8 -30.54 -44.99 31.44
CA ALA A 8 -30.50 -43.56 31.74
C ALA A 8 -29.40 -42.79 30.98
N LEU A 9 -29.13 -43.17 29.71
CA LEU A 9 -27.94 -42.67 28.97
C LEU A 9 -28.25 -41.86 27.70
N LEU A 10 -29.49 -41.44 27.46
CA LEU A 10 -29.84 -40.76 26.19
C LEU A 10 -30.35 -39.33 26.28
N THR A 11 -30.19 -38.62 27.43
CA THR A 11 -30.72 -37.27 27.59
C THR A 11 -29.72 -36.12 27.56
N ARG A 12 -28.44 -36.34 27.20
CA ARG A 12 -27.44 -35.27 27.07
C ARG A 12 -27.11 -34.83 25.64
N VAL A 13 -27.89 -35.18 24.66
CA VAL A 13 -27.63 -34.90 23.25
C VAL A 13 -27.88 -33.43 22.81
N PRO A 14 -28.77 -32.62 23.44
CA PRO A 14 -28.99 -31.25 22.97
C PRO A 14 -27.77 -30.32 23.20
N GLU A 15 -27.07 -30.45 24.30
CA GLU A 15 -25.93 -29.55 24.59
C GLU A 15 -24.72 -29.77 23.68
N MET A 16 -24.46 -31.00 23.31
CA MET A 16 -23.36 -31.36 22.40
C MET A 16 -23.57 -30.84 20.97
N LYS A 17 -24.83 -30.74 20.52
CA LYS A 17 -25.16 -30.16 19.21
C LYS A 17 -24.85 -28.66 19.18
N TRP A 18 -25.17 -27.93 20.26
CA TRP A 18 -24.85 -26.49 20.34
C TRP A 18 -23.35 -26.21 20.41
N LEU A 19 -22.59 -27.06 21.12
CA LEU A 19 -21.11 -26.95 21.14
C LEU A 19 -20.52 -27.21 19.76
N ALA A 20 -21.06 -28.19 19.01
CA ALA A 20 -20.63 -28.45 17.63
C ALA A 20 -20.96 -27.27 16.70
N VAL A 21 -22.16 -26.71 16.79
CA VAL A 21 -22.55 -25.52 16.03
C VAL A 21 -21.66 -24.33 16.37
N LEU A 22 -21.41 -24.11 17.66
CA LEU A 22 -20.52 -23.03 18.11
C LEU A 22 -19.12 -23.22 17.54
N GLY A 23 -18.59 -24.45 17.59
CA GLY A 23 -17.29 -24.77 16.99
C GLY A 23 -17.21 -24.46 15.49
N VAL A 24 -18.25 -24.85 14.73
CA VAL A 24 -18.32 -24.54 13.30
C VAL A 24 -18.38 -23.04 13.04
N VAL A 25 -19.19 -22.29 13.83
CA VAL A 25 -19.29 -20.84 13.69
C VAL A 25 -17.95 -20.17 14.00
N VAL A 26 -17.27 -20.58 15.07
CA VAL A 26 -15.95 -20.04 15.42
C VAL A 26 -14.92 -20.31 14.32
N VAL A 27 -14.87 -21.53 13.80
CA VAL A 27 -13.97 -21.88 12.69
C VAL A 27 -14.33 -21.05 11.44
N ALA A 28 -15.61 -20.92 11.11
CA ALA A 28 -16.06 -20.09 9.98
C ALA A 28 -15.65 -18.61 10.15
N LEU A 29 -15.79 -18.05 11.35
CA LEU A 29 -15.37 -16.67 11.63
C LEU A 29 -13.84 -16.51 11.58
N LEU A 30 -13.10 -17.46 12.09
CA LEU A 30 -11.63 -17.45 12.04
C LEU A 30 -11.13 -17.58 10.59
N THR A 31 -11.70 -18.49 9.80
CA THR A 31 -11.35 -18.62 8.39
C THR A 31 -11.77 -17.39 7.59
N TRP A 32 -12.97 -16.87 7.82
CA TRP A 32 -13.43 -15.62 7.22
C TRP A 32 -12.46 -14.47 7.52
N GLY A 33 -12.08 -14.26 8.78
CA GLY A 33 -11.12 -13.22 9.17
C GLY A 33 -9.75 -13.39 8.52
N PHE A 34 -9.27 -14.65 8.38
CA PHE A 34 -8.00 -14.95 7.75
C PHE A 34 -7.97 -14.60 6.24
N TRP A 35 -9.08 -14.81 5.52
CA TRP A 35 -9.18 -14.50 4.08
C TRP A 35 -9.18 -13.01 3.76
N TRP A 36 -9.51 -12.14 4.74
CA TRP A 36 -9.55 -10.69 4.54
C TRP A 36 -8.23 -9.99 4.91
N VAL A 37 -7.27 -10.70 5.48
CA VAL A 37 -5.97 -10.13 5.81
C VAL A 37 -5.07 -10.17 4.57
N GLU A 38 -4.83 -9.02 3.95
CA GLU A 38 -3.84 -8.92 2.89
C GLU A 38 -2.46 -9.37 3.39
N PRO A 39 -1.76 -10.25 2.65
CA PRO A 39 -0.45 -10.73 3.06
C PRO A 39 0.55 -9.57 3.16
N ALA A 40 1.32 -9.55 4.22
CA ALA A 40 2.38 -8.57 4.41
C ALA A 40 3.46 -8.73 3.33
N VAL A 41 3.84 -7.62 2.70
CA VAL A 41 4.89 -7.60 1.70
C VAL A 41 6.25 -7.49 2.39
N LYS A 42 7.12 -8.48 2.19
CA LYS A 42 8.53 -8.39 2.60
C LYS A 42 9.38 -7.95 1.42
N GLN A 43 10.06 -6.81 1.57
CA GLN A 43 10.96 -6.28 0.55
C GLN A 43 12.32 -6.97 0.59
N PRO A 44 13.04 -7.04 -0.55
CA PRO A 44 14.38 -7.63 -0.61
C PRO A 44 15.42 -6.81 0.15
N VAL A 45 15.24 -5.49 0.24
CA VAL A 45 16.08 -4.55 0.97
C VAL A 45 15.21 -3.76 1.93
N GLU A 46 15.66 -3.64 3.18
CA GLU A 46 14.99 -2.87 4.22
C GLU A 46 15.38 -1.39 4.11
N TYR A 47 14.77 -0.68 3.16
CA TYR A 47 15.06 0.71 2.86
C TYR A 47 14.39 1.66 3.87
N PRO A 48 15.15 2.47 4.62
CA PRO A 48 14.59 3.43 5.58
C PRO A 48 14.25 4.75 4.88
N HIS A 49 12.96 5.00 4.61
CA HIS A 49 12.51 6.30 4.09
C HIS A 49 12.88 7.45 5.01
N LYS A 50 12.79 7.25 6.33
CA LYS A 50 13.11 8.25 7.33
C LYS A 50 14.54 8.80 7.17
N THR A 51 15.53 7.92 7.03
CA THR A 51 16.91 8.36 6.82
C THR A 51 17.05 9.20 5.56
N HIS A 52 16.49 8.77 4.44
CA HIS A 52 16.69 9.43 3.16
C HIS A 52 15.84 10.68 2.98
N VAL A 53 14.59 10.65 3.43
CA VAL A 53 13.65 11.76 3.22
C VAL A 53 13.66 12.74 4.37
N GLU A 54 13.58 12.26 5.63
CA GLU A 54 13.50 13.12 6.78
C GLU A 54 14.86 13.67 7.20
N GLN A 55 15.90 12.83 7.26
CA GLN A 55 17.23 13.22 7.73
C GLN A 55 18.06 13.86 6.61
N LEU A 56 18.19 13.19 5.45
CA LEU A 56 18.96 13.68 4.31
C LEU A 56 18.21 14.68 3.43
N LYS A 57 16.92 14.92 3.69
CA LYS A 57 16.05 15.87 2.97
C LYS A 57 15.92 15.59 1.46
N LEU A 58 16.08 14.34 1.05
CA LEU A 58 15.89 13.96 -0.35
C LEU A 58 14.39 14.00 -0.69
N PRO A 59 13.96 14.72 -1.73
CA PRO A 59 12.57 14.70 -2.16
C PRO A 59 12.18 13.33 -2.72
N CYS A 60 10.90 12.97 -2.62
CA CYS A 60 10.38 11.69 -3.10
C CYS A 60 10.75 11.42 -4.57
N THR A 61 10.77 12.48 -5.38
CA THR A 61 11.09 12.43 -6.82
C THR A 61 12.55 12.11 -7.11
N SER A 62 13.47 12.24 -6.13
CA SER A 62 14.85 11.79 -6.31
C SER A 62 14.93 10.30 -6.61
N CYS A 63 14.07 9.51 -6.00
CA CYS A 63 14.03 8.05 -6.18
C CYS A 63 12.86 7.62 -7.09
N HIS A 64 11.69 8.22 -6.95
CA HIS A 64 10.51 7.94 -7.77
C HIS A 64 10.45 8.86 -9.01
N GLN A 65 11.48 8.80 -9.85
CA GLN A 65 11.73 9.75 -10.94
C GLN A 65 10.66 9.78 -12.04
N ARG A 66 9.86 8.71 -12.16
CA ARG A 66 8.83 8.60 -13.19
C ARG A 66 7.48 9.20 -12.80
N VAL A 67 7.30 9.54 -11.50
CA VAL A 67 6.02 10.01 -10.96
C VAL A 67 5.51 11.29 -11.64
N GLU A 68 6.41 12.14 -12.10
CA GLU A 68 6.08 13.41 -12.77
C GLU A 68 5.91 13.27 -14.28
N LYS A 69 6.38 12.16 -14.86
CA LYS A 69 6.41 11.95 -16.32
C LYS A 69 5.38 10.93 -16.78
N ASP A 70 5.18 9.89 -16.00
CA ASP A 70 4.42 8.72 -16.40
C ASP A 70 3.15 8.51 -15.56
N ALA A 71 2.28 7.64 -16.05
CA ALA A 71 1.13 7.17 -15.29
C ALA A 71 1.57 6.38 -14.05
N VAL A 72 2.64 5.59 -14.16
CA VAL A 72 3.18 4.76 -13.09
C VAL A 72 4.43 5.42 -12.51
N ALA A 73 4.46 5.61 -11.20
CA ALA A 73 5.58 6.26 -10.49
C ALA A 73 6.93 5.54 -10.67
N GLY A 74 6.88 4.23 -10.94
CA GLY A 74 8.08 3.42 -11.07
C GLY A 74 8.72 3.05 -9.73
N ARG A 75 9.76 2.26 -9.83
CA ARG A 75 10.63 1.87 -8.70
C ARG A 75 12.02 2.40 -9.00
N PRO A 76 12.80 2.83 -8.00
CA PRO A 76 14.16 3.28 -8.23
C PRO A 76 15.01 2.13 -8.79
N PRO A 77 15.80 2.36 -9.85
CA PRO A 77 16.73 1.38 -10.37
C PRO A 77 17.89 1.17 -9.39
N THR A 78 18.51 -0.01 -9.41
CA THR A 78 19.66 -0.34 -8.57
C THR A 78 20.82 0.66 -8.72
N ALA A 79 21.07 1.11 -9.95
CA ALA A 79 22.10 2.08 -10.27
C ALA A 79 21.93 3.42 -9.51
N LEU A 80 20.68 3.82 -9.24
CA LEU A 80 20.41 5.04 -8.47
C LEU A 80 20.90 4.90 -7.02
N CYS A 81 20.70 3.75 -6.41
CA CYS A 81 21.21 3.47 -5.07
C CYS A 81 22.75 3.48 -5.04
N LEU A 82 23.37 2.87 -6.05
CA LEU A 82 24.81 2.78 -6.18
C LEU A 82 25.51 4.11 -6.45
N ALA A 83 24.79 5.12 -6.95
CA ALA A 83 25.34 6.47 -7.11
C ALA A 83 25.89 7.04 -5.77
N CYS A 84 25.32 6.64 -4.64
CA CYS A 84 25.80 7.03 -3.31
C CYS A 84 26.38 5.85 -2.52
N HIS A 85 25.94 4.61 -2.79
CA HIS A 85 26.30 3.43 -2.02
C HIS A 85 27.32 2.49 -2.70
N SER A 86 27.97 2.91 -3.79
CA SER A 86 28.99 2.10 -4.49
C SER A 86 30.32 2.05 -3.75
N GLY A 87 30.68 3.11 -3.03
CA GLY A 87 31.98 3.25 -2.35
C GLY A 87 31.86 3.25 -0.82
N GLY A 88 33.05 3.33 -0.18
CA GLY A 88 33.17 3.41 1.27
C GLY A 88 32.97 2.10 2.01
N GLU A 89 33.44 2.08 3.25
CA GLU A 89 33.20 0.98 4.17
C GLU A 89 31.77 1.12 4.74
N THR A 90 31.04 0.02 4.78
CA THR A 90 29.74 -0.04 5.43
C THR A 90 29.54 -1.37 6.10
N GLU A 91 29.06 -1.33 7.32
CA GLU A 91 28.64 -2.51 8.05
C GLU A 91 27.17 -2.86 7.80
N SER A 92 26.41 -1.95 7.16
CA SER A 92 25.00 -2.18 6.86
C SER A 92 24.82 -3.35 5.89
N ASN A 93 24.16 -4.41 6.37
CA ASN A 93 23.82 -5.55 5.54
C ASN A 93 22.91 -5.18 4.37
N GLU A 94 22.10 -4.15 4.51
CA GLU A 94 21.18 -3.69 3.45
C GLU A 94 21.95 -3.04 2.31
N VAL A 95 22.99 -2.24 2.61
CA VAL A 95 23.87 -1.67 1.59
C VAL A 95 24.69 -2.76 0.90
N LYS A 96 25.15 -3.78 1.64
CA LYS A 96 25.85 -4.94 1.03
C LYS A 96 24.94 -5.68 0.05
N LYS A 97 23.64 -5.84 0.35
CA LYS A 97 22.66 -6.42 -0.60
C LYS A 97 22.53 -5.57 -1.88
N ILE A 98 22.45 -4.24 -1.75
CA ILE A 98 22.35 -3.33 -2.89
C ILE A 98 23.58 -3.49 -3.80
N ARG A 99 24.80 -3.51 -3.23
CA ARG A 99 26.05 -3.73 -3.97
C ARG A 99 26.05 -5.09 -4.66
N ALA A 100 25.63 -6.15 -3.99
CA ALA A 100 25.55 -7.48 -4.56
C ALA A 100 24.58 -7.57 -5.76
N PHE A 101 23.49 -6.80 -5.78
CA PHE A 101 22.63 -6.68 -6.97
C PHE A 101 23.37 -5.94 -8.10
N GLY A 102 24.07 -4.85 -7.78
CA GLY A 102 24.82 -4.08 -8.77
C GLY A 102 25.97 -4.87 -9.40
N GLU A 103 26.75 -5.58 -8.63
CA GLU A 103 27.84 -6.45 -9.10
C GLU A 103 27.36 -7.52 -10.10
N LYS A 104 26.13 -7.99 -9.91
CA LYS A 104 25.49 -8.95 -10.81
C LYS A 104 24.80 -8.30 -12.01
N GLY A 105 24.80 -6.97 -12.10
CA GLY A 105 24.03 -6.24 -13.11
C GLY A 105 22.51 -6.43 -12.98
N GLN A 106 22.02 -6.69 -11.78
CA GLN A 106 20.61 -7.02 -11.54
C GLN A 106 19.88 -5.88 -10.87
N GLU A 107 18.62 -5.71 -11.25
CA GLU A 107 17.71 -4.81 -10.55
C GLU A 107 17.21 -5.43 -9.25
N ILE A 108 17.10 -4.60 -8.19
CA ILE A 108 16.48 -5.02 -6.93
C ILE A 108 15.03 -5.40 -7.21
N PRO A 109 14.60 -6.64 -6.89
CA PRO A 109 13.25 -7.12 -7.22
C PRO A 109 12.20 -6.59 -6.24
N TRP A 110 12.03 -5.27 -6.21
CA TRP A 110 11.06 -4.60 -5.37
C TRP A 110 9.65 -5.13 -5.57
N LYS A 111 8.93 -5.36 -4.49
CA LYS A 111 7.54 -5.81 -4.50
C LYS A 111 6.59 -4.62 -4.39
N ARG A 112 5.51 -4.66 -5.16
CA ARG A 112 4.48 -3.61 -5.12
C ARG A 112 3.65 -3.74 -3.85
N VAL A 113 3.52 -2.65 -3.08
CA VAL A 113 2.69 -2.56 -1.88
C VAL A 113 1.31 -1.99 -2.22
N TRP A 114 1.25 -0.86 -2.93
CA TRP A 114 -0.01 -0.29 -3.40
C TRP A 114 -0.44 -0.92 -4.72
N ARG A 115 -1.68 -1.39 -4.76
CA ARG A 115 -2.28 -2.00 -5.94
C ARG A 115 -3.67 -1.42 -6.15
N LEU A 116 -3.97 -1.07 -7.39
CA LEU A 116 -5.32 -0.80 -7.86
C LEU A 116 -5.78 -1.99 -8.71
N PRO A 117 -7.08 -2.25 -8.79
CA PRO A 117 -7.61 -3.23 -9.73
C PRO A 117 -7.14 -2.97 -11.16
N PRO A 118 -6.91 -3.99 -11.99
CA PRO A 118 -6.31 -3.82 -13.32
C PRO A 118 -7.14 -2.94 -14.27
N HIS A 119 -8.43 -2.84 -14.05
CA HIS A 119 -9.36 -2.00 -14.83
C HIS A 119 -9.41 -0.54 -14.36
N VAL A 120 -8.63 -0.17 -13.32
CA VAL A 120 -8.56 1.22 -12.82
C VAL A 120 -7.31 1.90 -13.37
N PHE A 121 -7.54 2.93 -14.18
CA PHE A 121 -6.48 3.79 -14.71
C PHE A 121 -6.24 4.98 -13.77
N PHE A 122 -5.05 5.05 -13.18
CA PHE A 122 -4.64 6.13 -12.30
C PHE A 122 -3.32 6.76 -12.80
N PRO A 123 -3.34 7.97 -13.34
CA PRO A 123 -2.12 8.65 -13.78
C PRO A 123 -1.51 9.49 -12.66
N HIS A 124 -0.37 9.08 -12.11
CA HIS A 124 0.36 9.85 -11.11
C HIS A 124 0.66 11.28 -11.58
N ARG A 125 1.12 11.43 -12.83
CA ARG A 125 1.46 12.74 -13.40
C ARG A 125 0.32 13.76 -13.25
N THR A 126 -0.91 13.37 -13.53
CA THR A 126 -2.07 14.28 -13.41
C THR A 126 -2.28 14.74 -11.97
N HIS A 127 -2.14 13.84 -11.00
CA HIS A 127 -2.37 14.15 -9.59
C HIS A 127 -1.21 14.95 -8.98
N VAL A 128 0.04 14.61 -9.35
CA VAL A 128 1.22 15.24 -8.75
C VAL A 128 1.59 16.54 -9.46
N VAL A 129 1.62 16.55 -10.80
CA VAL A 129 2.09 17.71 -11.57
C VAL A 129 0.96 18.71 -11.81
N VAL A 130 -0.22 18.25 -12.24
CA VAL A 130 -1.32 19.15 -12.58
C VAL A 130 -2.11 19.57 -11.34
N ALA A 131 -2.50 18.61 -10.50
CA ALA A 131 -3.27 18.87 -9.29
C ALA A 131 -2.39 19.32 -8.10
N LYS A 132 -1.05 19.22 -8.18
CA LYS A 132 -0.10 19.60 -7.12
C LYS A 132 -0.35 18.91 -5.78
N LEU A 133 -0.88 17.69 -5.82
CA LEU A 133 -1.11 16.91 -4.61
C LEU A 133 0.20 16.42 -3.99
N LYS A 134 0.27 16.45 -2.66
CA LYS A 134 1.39 15.88 -1.92
C LYS A 134 1.30 14.36 -1.92
N CYS A 135 2.46 13.70 -1.96
CA CYS A 135 2.55 12.24 -1.96
C CYS A 135 1.82 11.61 -0.75
N GLN A 136 1.93 12.26 0.41
CA GLN A 136 1.32 11.83 1.67
C GLN A 136 -0.21 11.80 1.62
N THR A 137 -0.84 12.59 0.75
CA THR A 137 -2.29 12.59 0.59
C THR A 137 -2.83 11.19 0.30
N CYS A 138 -2.09 10.42 -0.50
CA CYS A 138 -2.46 9.06 -0.92
C CYS A 138 -1.62 7.97 -0.24
N HIS A 139 -0.33 8.23 0.02
CA HIS A 139 0.59 7.23 0.54
C HIS A 139 0.79 7.27 2.06
N GLY A 140 0.27 8.29 2.75
CA GLY A 140 0.52 8.49 4.18
C GLY A 140 1.94 9.02 4.45
N ALA A 141 2.33 9.04 5.71
CA ALA A 141 3.62 9.60 6.17
C ALA A 141 4.79 8.65 5.91
N MET A 142 5.10 8.39 4.64
CA MET A 142 6.18 7.48 4.23
C MET A 142 7.54 7.91 4.77
N GLU A 143 7.76 9.21 4.89
CA GLU A 143 9.00 9.83 5.39
C GLU A 143 9.36 9.44 6.83
N THR A 144 8.40 8.96 7.62
CA THR A 144 8.63 8.56 9.01
C THR A 144 9.06 7.12 9.19
N LEU A 145 9.09 6.35 8.11
CA LEU A 145 9.31 4.91 8.17
C LEU A 145 10.79 4.54 8.20
N ASP A 146 11.19 3.80 9.24
CA ASP A 146 12.53 3.20 9.36
C ASP A 146 12.71 1.94 8.48
N ARG A 147 11.63 1.42 7.93
CA ARG A 147 11.57 0.23 7.05
C ARG A 147 10.52 0.42 5.96
N PRO A 148 10.62 -0.32 4.83
CA PRO A 148 9.56 -0.31 3.85
C PRO A 148 8.24 -0.78 4.45
N PRO A 149 7.10 -0.19 4.07
CA PRO A 149 5.82 -0.62 4.58
C PRO A 149 5.49 -2.04 4.10
N ALA A 150 5.08 -2.90 5.02
CA ALA A 150 4.62 -4.24 4.70
C ALA A 150 3.20 -4.27 4.11
N ARG A 151 2.44 -3.19 4.33
CA ARG A 151 1.09 -2.93 3.79
C ARG A 151 0.97 -1.46 3.46
N ALA A 152 0.01 -1.10 2.63
CA ALA A 152 -0.30 0.31 2.36
C ALA A 152 -0.66 1.03 3.67
N LEU A 153 -0.03 2.19 3.93
CA LEU A 153 -0.35 3.01 5.10
C LEU A 153 -1.75 3.63 4.98
N LYS A 154 -2.19 3.84 3.75
CA LYS A 154 -3.52 4.33 3.42
C LYS A 154 -4.04 3.50 2.26
N THR A 155 -5.16 2.85 2.48
CA THR A 155 -5.89 2.14 1.43
C THR A 155 -6.85 3.13 0.79
N LEU A 156 -6.83 3.23 -0.54
CA LEU A 156 -7.73 4.08 -1.30
C LEU A 156 -8.83 3.23 -1.91
N THR A 157 -10.05 3.61 -1.64
CA THR A 157 -11.26 3.03 -2.22
C THR A 157 -11.80 3.91 -3.34
N MET A 158 -12.75 3.40 -4.12
CA MET A 158 -13.46 4.19 -5.12
C MET A 158 -14.14 5.43 -4.51
N ASN A 159 -14.71 5.30 -3.31
CA ASN A 159 -15.37 6.41 -2.63
C ASN A 159 -14.38 7.52 -2.22
N ASP A 160 -13.14 7.17 -1.85
CA ASP A 160 -12.10 8.16 -1.55
C ASP A 160 -11.74 8.96 -2.80
N CYS A 161 -11.68 8.30 -3.96
CA CYS A 161 -11.41 8.97 -5.24
C CYS A 161 -12.56 9.89 -5.63
N ILE A 162 -13.80 9.41 -5.60
CA ILE A 162 -15.00 10.17 -5.95
C ILE A 162 -15.14 11.37 -5.02
N GLY A 163 -15.09 11.16 -3.70
CA GLY A 163 -15.23 12.24 -2.73
C GLY A 163 -14.17 13.32 -2.87
N CYS A 164 -12.92 12.96 -3.22
CA CYS A 164 -11.89 13.94 -3.53
C CYS A 164 -12.19 14.70 -4.81
N HIS A 165 -12.63 14.02 -5.88
CA HIS A 165 -12.94 14.64 -7.17
C HIS A 165 -14.14 15.57 -7.09
N GLU A 166 -15.15 15.25 -6.30
CA GLU A 166 -16.33 16.11 -6.08
C GLU A 166 -15.98 17.40 -5.34
N GLN A 167 -15.02 17.33 -4.42
CA GLN A 167 -14.61 18.46 -3.58
C GLN A 167 -13.40 19.23 -4.14
N TRP A 168 -12.88 18.81 -5.28
CA TRP A 168 -11.67 19.41 -5.85
C TRP A 168 -11.92 20.78 -6.46
N GLU A 169 -11.35 21.81 -5.86
CA GLU A 169 -11.44 23.22 -6.29
C GLU A 169 -10.24 23.70 -7.14
N GLY A 170 -9.31 22.81 -7.45
CA GLY A 170 -8.07 23.15 -8.13
C GLY A 170 -6.87 23.28 -7.18
N PRO A 171 -5.65 23.46 -7.72
CA PRO A 171 -4.46 23.67 -6.91
C PRO A 171 -4.54 25.01 -6.17
N LYS A 172 -4.33 24.97 -4.85
CA LYS A 172 -4.28 26.17 -4.01
C LYS A 172 -2.91 26.85 -4.15
N GLU A 173 -2.74 27.67 -5.16
CA GLU A 173 -1.54 28.50 -5.28
C GLU A 173 -1.67 29.77 -4.41
N LYS A 174 -0.74 29.93 -3.47
CA LYS A 174 -0.59 31.18 -2.74
C LYS A 174 0.08 32.21 -3.66
N GLY A 175 -0.66 33.24 -4.08
CA GLY A 175 -0.08 34.55 -4.33
C GLY A 175 0.54 34.83 -5.69
N THR A 176 0.05 34.29 -6.78
CA THR A 176 0.27 34.88 -8.10
C THR A 176 -1.08 35.05 -8.78
N GLY A 177 -1.34 36.27 -9.28
CA GLY A 177 -2.59 36.65 -9.96
C GLY A 177 -2.77 35.92 -11.30
N VAL A 178 -2.74 34.59 -11.25
CA VAL A 178 -2.95 33.74 -12.38
C VAL A 178 -4.45 33.51 -12.54
N VAL A 179 -4.91 33.81 -13.72
CA VAL A 179 -6.19 33.52 -14.31
C VAL A 179 -6.85 32.33 -13.58
N LYS A 180 -7.97 32.57 -12.93
CA LYS A 180 -8.90 31.52 -12.51
C LYS A 180 -9.26 30.73 -13.77
N ILE A 181 -8.50 29.68 -14.07
CA ILE A 181 -8.99 28.62 -14.93
C ILE A 181 -10.24 28.16 -14.21
N ALA A 182 -11.39 28.50 -14.77
CA ALA A 182 -12.70 28.14 -14.24
C ALA A 182 -12.60 26.71 -13.74
N ALA A 183 -12.91 26.49 -12.46
CA ALA A 183 -12.70 25.23 -11.76
C ALA A 183 -13.21 24.09 -12.65
N ARG A 184 -12.31 23.45 -13.37
CA ARG A 184 -12.66 22.36 -14.25
C ARG A 184 -13.09 21.26 -13.31
N ARG A 185 -14.40 21.01 -13.25
CA ARG A 185 -14.91 19.90 -12.45
C ARG A 185 -14.15 18.66 -12.88
N VAL A 186 -13.48 18.04 -11.94
CA VAL A 186 -12.82 16.76 -12.20
C VAL A 186 -13.92 15.74 -12.42
N SER A 187 -13.77 14.93 -13.47
CA SER A 187 -14.78 13.95 -13.79
C SER A 187 -14.91 12.88 -12.71
N THR A 188 -16.13 12.58 -12.32
CA THR A 188 -16.53 11.42 -11.52
C THR A 188 -17.22 10.34 -12.36
N ASP A 189 -17.20 10.49 -13.70
CA ASP A 189 -17.72 9.51 -14.63
C ASP A 189 -16.94 8.18 -14.50
N CYS A 190 -17.66 7.08 -14.55
CA CYS A 190 -17.07 5.73 -14.47
C CYS A 190 -15.94 5.53 -15.47
N ASN A 191 -16.12 5.98 -16.72
CA ASN A 191 -15.13 5.83 -17.79
C ASN A 191 -13.89 6.73 -17.64
N ALA A 192 -13.88 7.69 -16.71
CA ALA A 192 -12.69 8.48 -16.42
C ALA A 192 -11.61 7.67 -15.70
N CYS A 193 -12.03 6.69 -14.92
CA CYS A 193 -11.16 5.84 -14.09
C CYS A 193 -11.14 4.38 -14.55
N HIS A 194 -12.24 3.88 -15.11
CA HIS A 194 -12.37 2.48 -15.54
C HIS A 194 -12.22 2.35 -17.07
N ARG A 195 -11.33 1.46 -17.50
CA ARG A 195 -11.04 1.17 -18.91
C ARG A 195 -10.86 -0.32 -19.12
#